data_58af7f573335cffd3f91f30a6bd42675
#
_entry.id   58af7f573335cffd3f91f30a6bd42675
#
_cell.length_a   1.000
_cell.length_b   1.000
_cell.length_c   1.000
_cell.angle_alpha   90.00
_cell.angle_beta   90.00
_cell.angle_gamma   90.00
#
_symmetry.space_group_name_H-M   'P 1'
#
loop_
_entity.id
_entity.type
_entity.pdbx_description
1 polymer ?
#
loop_
_entity_poly.entity_id
_entity_poly.type
_entity_poly.pdbx_seq_one_letter_code
_entity_poly.pdbx_strand_id
1 'polypeptide(L)'
;MKLSFIELPPFERYRKAHLSDDEYRTFQNELLENPEKGDVIQNTGGLRKIRIADSERNKGKRGGARVIYYYFLDGAHIWVFCCYAK
;
A
#
# COMPACT_ATOMS: atom_id res chain seq x y z
N MET A 1 -8.83 -17.11 2.05
CA MET A 1 -8.28 -16.75 0.73
C MET A 1 -6.89 -16.20 0.92
N LYS A 2 -6.00 -16.57 0.03
CA LYS A 2 -4.62 -16.17 0.13
C LYS A 2 -4.31 -15.12 -0.93
N LEU A 3 -3.90 -13.93 -0.47
CA LEU A 3 -3.55 -12.86 -1.39
C LEU A 3 -2.04 -12.79 -1.59
N SER A 4 -1.62 -12.57 -2.80
CA SER A 4 -0.21 -12.33 -3.12
C SER A 4 -0.02 -10.84 -3.39
N PHE A 5 1.06 -10.30 -2.83
CA PHE A 5 1.42 -8.90 -3.06
C PHE A 5 2.52 -8.84 -4.11
N ILE A 6 2.26 -8.11 -5.18
CA ILE A 6 3.22 -7.95 -6.26
C ILE A 6 3.74 -6.52 -6.19
N GLU A 7 5.01 -6.36 -5.80
CA GLU A 7 5.62 -5.05 -5.62
C GLU A 7 6.27 -4.60 -6.92
N LEU A 8 5.87 -3.46 -7.40
CA LEU A 8 6.51 -2.86 -8.56
C LEU A 8 7.73 -2.05 -8.12
N PRO A 9 8.69 -1.81 -9.01
CA PRO A 9 9.97 -1.20 -8.63
C PRO A 9 9.87 0.13 -7.85
N PRO A 10 8.99 1.07 -8.21
CA PRO A 10 8.90 2.31 -7.42
C PRO A 10 8.52 2.08 -5.98
N PHE A 11 7.58 1.15 -5.74
CA PHE A 11 7.19 0.83 -4.36
C PHE A 11 8.33 0.13 -3.64
N GLU A 12 8.97 -0.81 -4.30
CA GLU A 12 10.05 -1.57 -3.68
C GLU A 12 11.18 -0.65 -3.23
N ARG A 13 11.52 0.33 -4.05
CA ARG A 13 12.56 1.31 -3.68
C ARG A 13 12.15 2.11 -2.45
N TYR A 14 10.91 2.57 -2.41
CA TYR A 14 10.42 3.34 -1.25
C TYR A 14 10.43 2.48 0.00
N ARG A 15 9.96 1.25 -0.12
CA ARG A 15 9.87 0.35 1.03
C ARG A 15 11.24 0.11 1.65
N LYS A 16 12.23 -0.18 0.82
CA LYS A 16 13.57 -0.44 1.31
C LYS A 16 14.18 0.77 2.01
N ALA A 17 13.85 1.95 1.53
CA ALA A 17 14.42 3.17 2.08
C ALA A 17 13.69 3.71 3.31
N HIS A 18 12.37 3.47 3.41
CA HIS A 18 11.56 4.20 4.38
C HIS A 18 10.65 3.36 5.26
N LEU A 19 10.35 2.12 4.90
CA LEU A 19 9.42 1.31 5.69
C LEU A 19 10.16 0.19 6.40
N SER A 20 9.88 0.03 7.70
CA SER A 20 10.37 -1.12 8.43
C SER A 20 9.58 -2.36 8.03
N ASP A 21 10.12 -3.54 8.37
CA ASP A 21 9.42 -4.79 8.11
C ASP A 21 8.08 -4.83 8.84
N ASP A 22 8.03 -4.29 10.07
CA ASP A 22 6.80 -4.25 10.84
C ASP A 22 5.76 -3.35 10.20
N GLU A 23 6.18 -2.20 9.70
CA GLU A 23 5.26 -1.28 9.02
C GLU A 23 4.70 -1.89 7.76
N TYR A 24 5.53 -2.58 7.01
CA TYR A 24 5.08 -3.24 5.80
C TYR A 24 4.12 -4.38 6.14
N ARG A 25 4.43 -5.15 7.18
CA ARG A 25 3.53 -6.23 7.61
C ARG A 25 2.18 -5.68 8.05
N THR A 26 2.17 -4.57 8.77
CA THR A 26 0.92 -3.94 9.19
C THR A 26 0.09 -3.54 7.98
N PHE A 27 0.73 -2.95 6.97
CA PHE A 27 0.08 -2.59 5.73
C PHE A 27 -0.52 -3.82 5.05
N GLN A 28 0.25 -4.89 4.94
CA GLN A 28 -0.24 -6.11 4.32
C GLN A 28 -1.43 -6.68 5.07
N ASN A 29 -1.38 -6.67 6.40
CA ASN A 29 -2.47 -7.20 7.21
C ASN A 29 -3.74 -6.39 7.04
N GLU A 30 -3.63 -5.08 6.92
CA GLU A 30 -4.80 -4.24 6.68
C GLU A 30 -5.50 -4.63 5.38
N LEU A 31 -4.72 -4.87 4.34
CA LEU A 31 -5.30 -5.25 3.05
C LEU A 31 -5.76 -6.70 3.01
N LEU A 32 -5.15 -7.58 3.80
CA LEU A 32 -5.64 -8.94 3.91
C LEU A 32 -7.02 -8.97 4.58
N GLU A 33 -7.27 -8.08 5.52
CA GLU A 33 -8.57 -7.98 6.16
C GLU A 33 -9.61 -7.37 5.21
N ASN A 34 -9.20 -6.34 4.46
CA ASN A 34 -10.11 -5.66 3.55
C ASN A 34 -9.33 -5.05 2.39
N PRO A 35 -9.24 -5.78 1.26
CA PRO A 35 -8.50 -5.28 0.10
C PRO A 35 -9.07 -3.97 -0.47
N GLU A 36 -10.33 -3.67 -0.17
CA GLU A 36 -10.98 -2.47 -0.68
C GLU A 36 -10.91 -1.30 0.30
N LYS A 37 -10.05 -1.39 1.29
CA LYS A 37 -9.95 -0.37 2.33
C LYS A 37 -9.51 0.98 1.79
N GLY A 38 -8.62 1.00 0.81
CA GLY A 38 -8.17 2.26 0.22
C GLY A 38 -9.24 2.92 -0.63
N ASP A 39 -9.12 4.22 -0.80
CA ASP A 39 -10.07 4.99 -1.60
C ASP A 39 -9.75 4.86 -3.08
N VAL A 40 -10.77 4.63 -3.89
CA VAL A 40 -10.59 4.54 -5.34
C VAL A 40 -10.19 5.90 -5.88
N ILE A 41 -9.17 5.90 -6.74
CA ILE A 41 -8.74 7.11 -7.45
C ILE A 41 -9.54 7.19 -8.74
N GLN A 42 -10.24 8.29 -8.94
CA GLN A 42 -11.10 8.45 -10.10
C GLN A 42 -10.32 8.38 -11.41
N ASN A 43 -10.95 7.79 -12.41
CA ASN A 43 -10.41 7.74 -13.78
C ASN A 43 -9.12 6.92 -13.90
N THR A 44 -8.93 5.96 -13.01
CA THR A 44 -7.73 5.10 -13.04
C THR A 44 -8.04 3.66 -13.34
N GLY A 45 -9.32 3.30 -13.47
CA GLY A 45 -9.68 1.91 -13.70
C GLY A 45 -9.65 1.05 -12.45
N GLY A 46 -9.55 1.65 -11.27
CA GLY A 46 -9.62 0.89 -10.03
C GLY A 46 -8.43 0.98 -9.12
N LEU A 47 -7.48 1.85 -9.43
CA LEU A 47 -6.38 2.07 -8.50
C LEU A 47 -6.91 2.65 -7.19
N ARG A 48 -6.32 2.24 -6.09
CA ARG A 48 -6.71 2.69 -4.76
C ARG A 48 -5.53 3.34 -4.05
N LYS A 49 -5.85 4.24 -3.15
CA LYS A 49 -4.86 4.96 -2.36
C LYS A 49 -5.14 4.73 -0.89
N ILE A 50 -4.13 4.32 -0.14
CA ILE A 50 -4.27 4.09 1.30
C ILE A 50 -3.13 4.79 2.04
N ARG A 51 -3.45 5.30 3.22
CA ARG A 51 -2.47 5.96 4.08
C ARG A 51 -1.82 4.95 5.01
N ILE A 52 -0.52 5.10 5.19
CA ILE A 52 0.22 4.27 6.15
C ILE A 52 1.12 5.17 6.99
N ALA A 53 1.51 4.66 8.16
CA ALA A 53 2.48 5.35 9.00
C ALA A 53 3.85 5.29 8.34
N ASP A 54 4.69 6.27 8.65
CA ASP A 54 6.05 6.33 8.13
C ASP A 54 6.95 6.76 9.27
N SER A 55 7.60 5.80 9.93
CA SER A 55 8.40 6.07 11.11
C SER A 55 9.67 6.84 10.79
N GLU A 56 10.17 6.74 9.56
CA GLU A 56 11.33 7.52 9.13
C GLU A 56 11.05 9.01 9.24
N ARG A 57 9.81 9.40 9.01
CA ARG A 57 9.41 10.80 9.05
C ARG A 57 8.80 11.16 10.39
N ASN A 58 8.76 10.21 11.32
CA ASN A 58 8.19 10.40 12.65
C ASN A 58 6.77 10.97 12.58
N LYS A 59 5.96 10.44 11.68
CA LYS A 59 4.59 10.87 11.50
C LYS A 59 3.64 9.70 11.56
N GLY A 60 2.45 9.93 12.11
CA GLY A 60 1.41 8.92 12.11
C GLY A 60 0.79 8.76 10.74
N LYS A 61 -0.30 8.00 10.68
CA LYS A 61 -0.99 7.70 9.41
C LYS A 61 -1.34 8.95 8.62
N ARG A 62 -1.75 9.98 9.32
CA ARG A 62 -2.24 11.21 8.71
C ARG A 62 -1.15 11.95 7.96
N GLY A 63 0.03 12.03 8.55
CA GLY A 63 1.14 12.74 7.95
C GLY A 63 2.18 11.81 7.36
N GLY A 64 1.87 10.52 7.25
CA GLY A 64 2.81 9.54 6.76
C GLY A 64 2.81 9.42 5.25
N ALA A 65 2.87 8.20 4.76
CA ALA A 65 2.98 7.93 3.34
C ALA A 65 1.64 7.50 2.75
N ARG A 66 1.58 7.58 1.43
CA ARG A 66 0.44 7.07 0.66
C ARG A 66 0.93 5.96 -0.24
N VAL A 67 0.18 4.84 -0.27
CA VAL A 67 0.47 3.73 -1.15
C VAL A 67 -0.61 3.64 -2.21
N ILE A 68 -0.20 3.54 -3.47
CA ILE A 68 -1.12 3.31 -4.58
C ILE A 68 -1.06 1.83 -4.91
N TYR A 69 -2.22 1.18 -4.92
CA TYR A 69 -2.28 -0.25 -5.20
C TYR A 69 -3.51 -0.57 -6.04
N TYR A 70 -3.53 -1.76 -6.61
CA TYR A 70 -4.66 -2.26 -7.38
C TYR A 70 -5.04 -3.65 -6.86
N TYR A 71 -6.30 -3.80 -6.47
CA TYR A 71 -6.82 -5.09 -6.03
C TYR A 71 -7.52 -5.76 -7.20
N PHE A 72 -6.98 -6.89 -7.61
CA PHE A 72 -7.54 -7.62 -8.74
C PHE A 72 -8.70 -8.49 -8.27
N LEU A 73 -9.86 -8.34 -8.91
CA LEU A 73 -11.07 -9.05 -8.50
C LEU A 73 -11.03 -10.56 -8.72
N ASP A 74 -10.01 -11.08 -9.38
CA ASP A 74 -9.84 -12.52 -9.44
C ASP A 74 -9.51 -13.10 -8.07
N GLY A 75 -9.36 -12.24 -7.07
CA GLY A 75 -9.24 -12.66 -5.69
C GLY A 75 -7.88 -13.08 -5.25
N ALA A 76 -6.88 -12.93 -6.09
CA ALA A 76 -5.59 -13.50 -5.78
C ALA A 76 -4.46 -12.50 -5.64
N HIS A 77 -4.56 -11.31 -6.21
CA HIS A 77 -3.40 -10.45 -6.32
C HIS A 77 -3.69 -9.01 -5.92
N ILE A 78 -2.72 -8.42 -5.21
CA ILE A 78 -2.69 -6.98 -4.97
C ILE A 78 -1.40 -6.45 -5.57
N TRP A 79 -1.53 -5.55 -6.54
CA TRP A 79 -0.39 -4.93 -7.21
C TRP A 79 -0.07 -3.64 -6.48
N VAL A 80 1.13 -3.54 -5.92
CA VAL A 80 1.54 -2.33 -5.18
C VAL A 80 2.42 -1.51 -6.10
N PHE A 81 1.88 -0.38 -6.55
CA PHE A 81 2.49 0.40 -7.62
C PHE A 81 3.58 1.33 -7.12
N CYS A 82 3.27 2.14 -6.13
CA CYS A 82 4.23 3.12 -5.62
C CYS A 82 3.80 3.61 -4.26
N CYS A 83 4.72 4.28 -3.61
CA CYS A 83 4.48 4.88 -2.32
C CYS A 83 5.14 6.25 -2.34
N TYR A 84 4.50 7.23 -1.72
CA TYR A 84 5.07 8.57 -1.67
C TYR A 84 4.72 9.22 -0.35
N ALA A 85 5.59 10.11 0.10
CA ALA A 85 5.34 10.88 1.31
C ALA A 85 4.37 12.01 1.00
N LYS A 86 3.54 12.30 1.97
CA LYS A 86 2.64 13.43 1.81
C LYS A 86 3.39 14.74 1.99
#